data_7d5570b5eb15073a03e1e195b9f4f3fd
#
_entry.id   7d5570b5eb15073a03e1e195b9f4f3fd
#
_cell.length_a   1.000
_cell.length_b   1.000
_cell.length_c   1.000
_cell.angle_alpha   90.00
_cell.angle_beta   90.00
_cell.angle_gamma   90.00
#
_symmetry.space_group_name_H-M   'P 1'
#
loop_
_entity.id
_entity.type
_entity.pdbx_description
1 polymer ?
#
loop_
_entity_poly.entity_id
_entity_poly.type
_entity_poly.pdbx_seq_one_letter_code
_entity_poly.pdbx_strand_id
1 'polypeptide(L)'
;MHATRSPRQPRGWWWHAVVYQVYPRSFADGDGDGTGDLAGLRARLPHLAALGVDALWITPWYRSPMADGGYDVADYRDIDPAFGTLAEAELLIAEARALDLAVVVDIVPNHLSVRHPWFRAALAAPAGSPERDRFHFRPGRGESGELPPNDWRSEFGGPAWTRTTDADGKPGEWYLHLFTPDQPDLDWNHPAVRAEFESVLRFWFDRGVAGIRVDSANLLAKDPALPDLATVASGAPHPYVDREELHDIYRAWRRIAASYPDERVLIGEIWIRDAARLARYLRPDELHAAFNFAFLGSPWEAARMRETIDASLAAGGLAAAPASWVLCNHDVTRTVTRYGRADTSFDFAAVAAGIPTDLALGTRRARAAALLTLALPGSVYLYQGEELGLPEVEDLPPQARRDPVHFRSHGENPGRDGCRVPLPWSGQAPPFGFGPPGTLPWLPQPGNWAPYTVEAQEADPASPLWLYRRAVGLRRSLAAFRDGAFRWVEAGEDVLAFRRGDALLCVVNFSGRPVPLPAGHTVLISSEPSGGDTLAAHAAVWLTPSPPAGPGRPRGNTSTDGNPW
;
A
#
# COMPACT_ATOMS: atom_id res chain seq x y z
N MET A 1 37.11 -20.11 -18.32
CA MET A 1 35.99 -19.54 -19.05
C MET A 1 35.42 -18.42 -18.24
N HIS A 2 35.75 -17.15 -18.54
CA HIS A 2 35.17 -15.99 -17.92
C HIS A 2 33.79 -15.76 -18.54
N ALA A 3 32.74 -15.97 -17.76
CA ALA A 3 31.39 -15.58 -18.14
C ALA A 3 31.36 -14.04 -18.24
N THR A 4 31.28 -13.50 -19.44
CA THR A 4 31.00 -12.12 -19.71
C THR A 4 29.63 -11.78 -19.15
N ARG A 5 29.59 -11.02 -18.04
CA ARG A 5 28.35 -10.41 -17.55
C ARG A 5 27.80 -9.50 -18.64
N SER A 6 26.63 -9.83 -19.18
CA SER A 6 25.85 -8.90 -20.00
C SER A 6 25.71 -7.57 -19.27
N PRO A 7 25.84 -6.42 -19.93
CA PRO A 7 25.59 -5.12 -19.30
C PRO A 7 24.16 -5.14 -18.74
N ARG A 8 24.02 -4.88 -17.43
CA ARG A 8 22.70 -4.74 -16.80
C ARG A 8 22.01 -3.56 -17.48
N GLN A 9 20.84 -3.79 -18.06
CA GLN A 9 19.98 -2.70 -18.51
C GLN A 9 19.75 -1.72 -17.35
N PRO A 10 19.72 -0.40 -17.60
CA PRO A 10 19.40 0.56 -16.56
C PRO A 10 18.03 0.20 -15.97
N ARG A 11 17.97 0.09 -14.63
CA ARG A 11 16.73 -0.22 -13.91
C ARG A 11 15.81 0.99 -13.98
N GLY A 12 14.52 0.78 -14.21
CA GLY A 12 13.53 1.83 -14.27
C GLY A 12 13.38 2.59 -12.94
N TRP A 13 12.76 3.76 -12.98
CA TRP A 13 12.55 4.65 -11.83
C TRP A 13 11.89 3.93 -10.65
N TRP A 14 10.96 3.04 -10.91
CA TRP A 14 10.13 2.31 -9.95
C TRP A 14 10.90 1.26 -9.13
N TRP A 15 12.08 0.82 -9.61
CA TRP A 15 12.82 -0.28 -9.00
C TRP A 15 13.24 -0.04 -7.55
N HIS A 16 13.56 1.21 -7.21
CA HIS A 16 14.00 1.62 -5.89
C HIS A 16 13.11 2.72 -5.29
N ALA A 17 12.01 3.04 -5.96
CA ALA A 17 11.14 4.14 -5.61
C ALA A 17 10.59 4.04 -4.19
N VAL A 18 10.43 5.19 -3.56
CA VAL A 18 9.56 5.38 -2.41
C VAL A 18 8.26 5.96 -2.93
N VAL A 19 7.18 5.20 -2.82
CA VAL A 19 5.85 5.55 -3.31
C VAL A 19 4.98 5.95 -2.12
N TYR A 20 4.36 7.12 -2.17
CA TYR A 20 3.45 7.58 -1.12
C TYR A 20 2.01 7.34 -1.54
N GLN A 21 1.28 6.55 -0.76
CA GLN A 21 -0.13 6.28 -0.99
C GLN A 21 -0.99 7.41 -0.45
N VAL A 22 -1.78 8.01 -1.33
CA VAL A 22 -2.78 9.03 -1.04
C VAL A 22 -4.17 8.41 -1.10
N TYR A 23 -4.93 8.56 -0.02
CA TYR A 23 -6.37 8.32 0.02
C TYR A 23 -7.06 9.69 -0.10
N PRO A 24 -7.50 10.11 -1.31
CA PRO A 24 -7.87 11.50 -1.60
C PRO A 24 -8.87 12.06 -0.61
N ARG A 25 -9.92 11.30 -0.31
CA ARG A 25 -10.99 11.68 0.61
C ARG A 25 -10.53 12.14 1.99
N SER A 26 -9.34 11.68 2.43
CA SER A 26 -8.78 11.97 3.76
C SER A 26 -7.44 12.68 3.71
N PHE A 27 -7.01 13.18 2.55
CA PHE A 27 -5.70 13.79 2.44
C PHE A 27 -5.74 15.29 2.80
N ALA A 28 -6.45 16.09 2.03
CA ALA A 28 -6.68 17.50 2.31
C ALA A 28 -7.93 17.98 1.56
N ASP A 29 -8.74 18.81 2.21
CA ASP A 29 -9.99 19.38 1.71
C ASP A 29 -9.73 20.84 1.29
N GLY A 30 -9.84 21.11 0.00
CA GLY A 30 -9.56 22.41 -0.60
C GLY A 30 -10.77 23.32 -0.66
N ASP A 31 -11.99 22.78 -0.72
CA ASP A 31 -13.22 23.55 -0.88
C ASP A 31 -14.06 23.68 0.41
N GLY A 32 -13.77 22.88 1.44
CA GLY A 32 -14.37 23.00 2.77
C GLY A 32 -15.66 22.20 2.95
N ASP A 33 -15.93 21.22 2.09
CA ASP A 33 -17.12 20.36 2.18
C ASP A 33 -16.97 19.20 3.19
N GLY A 34 -15.77 18.99 3.72
CA GLY A 34 -15.44 17.92 4.66
C GLY A 34 -14.85 16.68 4.02
N THR A 35 -14.73 16.66 2.71
CA THR A 35 -14.13 15.59 1.91
C THR A 35 -12.83 16.09 1.28
N GLY A 36 -11.74 15.35 1.38
CA GLY A 36 -10.51 15.70 0.69
C GLY A 36 -10.68 15.63 -0.83
N ASP A 37 -10.02 16.54 -1.55
CA ASP A 37 -10.19 16.74 -2.97
C ASP A 37 -8.86 16.97 -3.71
N LEU A 38 -8.91 17.10 -5.05
CA LEU A 38 -7.75 17.33 -5.90
C LEU A 38 -7.13 18.72 -5.67
N ALA A 39 -7.92 19.72 -5.31
CA ALA A 39 -7.40 21.06 -4.99
C ALA A 39 -6.57 21.03 -3.71
N GLY A 40 -7.06 20.38 -2.66
CA GLY A 40 -6.34 20.14 -1.42
C GLY A 40 -5.08 19.32 -1.63
N LEU A 41 -5.16 18.22 -2.41
CA LEU A 41 -4.00 17.41 -2.74
C LEU A 41 -2.93 18.20 -3.49
N ARG A 42 -3.31 18.99 -4.50
CA ARG A 42 -2.39 19.85 -5.25
C ARG A 42 -1.69 20.87 -4.35
N ALA A 43 -2.43 21.48 -3.43
CA ALA A 43 -1.85 22.42 -2.46
C ALA A 43 -0.79 21.78 -1.53
N ARG A 44 -0.82 20.44 -1.37
CA ARG A 44 0.12 19.68 -0.52
C ARG A 44 1.21 18.93 -1.30
N LEU A 45 1.27 19.02 -2.63
CA LEU A 45 2.37 18.45 -3.42
C LEU A 45 3.77 18.89 -2.96
N PRO A 46 3.99 20.18 -2.56
CA PRO A 46 5.30 20.59 -2.04
C PRO A 46 5.72 19.84 -0.77
N HIS A 47 4.78 19.46 0.11
CA HIS A 47 5.07 18.64 1.29
C HIS A 47 5.57 17.25 0.90
N LEU A 48 4.93 16.60 -0.09
CA LEU A 48 5.32 15.29 -0.59
C LEU A 48 6.69 15.32 -1.30
N ALA A 49 6.96 16.37 -2.07
CA ALA A 49 8.27 16.60 -2.65
C ALA A 49 9.35 16.81 -1.56
N ALA A 50 9.04 17.56 -0.48
CA ALA A 50 9.94 17.76 0.65
C ALA A 50 10.14 16.49 1.49
N LEU A 51 9.17 15.58 1.54
CA LEU A 51 9.33 14.24 2.12
C LEU A 51 10.36 13.42 1.33
N GLY A 52 10.52 13.72 0.03
CA GLY A 52 11.51 13.12 -0.84
C GLY A 52 11.05 11.84 -1.53
N VAL A 53 9.75 11.56 -1.56
CA VAL A 53 9.18 10.41 -2.27
C VAL A 53 9.35 10.55 -3.80
N ASP A 54 9.31 9.43 -4.51
CA ASP A 54 9.53 9.39 -5.95
C ASP A 54 8.22 9.34 -6.74
N ALA A 55 7.15 8.87 -6.09
CA ALA A 55 5.84 8.73 -6.74
C ALA A 55 4.69 8.84 -5.73
N LEU A 56 3.52 9.19 -6.26
CA LEU A 56 2.25 9.18 -5.56
C LEU A 56 1.41 8.02 -6.11
N TRP A 57 0.89 7.17 -5.24
CA TRP A 57 -0.19 6.23 -5.58
C TRP A 57 -1.49 6.79 -5.04
N ILE A 58 -2.42 7.14 -5.94
CA ILE A 58 -3.72 7.73 -5.63
C ILE A 58 -4.77 6.62 -5.70
N THR A 59 -5.49 6.35 -4.58
CA THR A 59 -6.60 5.40 -4.55
C THR A 59 -7.76 5.90 -5.44
N PRO A 60 -8.78 5.08 -5.76
CA PRO A 60 -9.75 5.44 -6.78
C PRO A 60 -10.38 6.82 -6.57
N TRP A 61 -10.27 7.65 -7.56
CA TRP A 61 -10.82 9.02 -7.63
C TRP A 61 -11.94 9.17 -8.67
N TYR A 62 -12.35 8.05 -9.22
CA TYR A 62 -13.33 7.95 -10.29
C TYR A 62 -14.75 8.22 -9.80
N ARG A 63 -15.69 8.46 -10.74
CA ARG A 63 -17.11 8.50 -10.38
C ARG A 63 -17.53 7.23 -9.67
N SER A 64 -18.06 7.38 -8.48
CA SER A 64 -18.46 6.28 -7.61
C SER A 64 -19.61 6.71 -6.69
N PRO A 65 -20.61 5.86 -6.40
CA PRO A 65 -21.54 6.08 -5.30
C PRO A 65 -20.90 5.96 -3.90
N MET A 66 -19.61 5.64 -3.82
CA MET A 66 -18.84 5.51 -2.58
C MET A 66 -19.35 4.41 -1.64
N ALA A 67 -19.94 3.34 -2.17
CA ALA A 67 -20.38 2.20 -1.37
C ALA A 67 -19.21 1.45 -0.73
N ASP A 68 -18.02 1.50 -1.36
CA ASP A 68 -16.76 0.97 -0.84
C ASP A 68 -15.61 1.99 -1.04
N GLY A 69 -15.81 3.21 -0.56
CA GLY A 69 -14.75 4.22 -0.51
C GLY A 69 -14.12 4.60 -1.86
N GLY A 70 -14.85 4.40 -2.97
CA GLY A 70 -14.39 4.67 -4.34
C GLY A 70 -14.06 3.40 -5.15
N TYR A 71 -13.97 2.24 -4.52
CA TYR A 71 -13.69 0.97 -5.20
C TYR A 71 -14.90 0.39 -5.95
N ASP A 72 -16.07 0.98 -5.84
CA ASP A 72 -17.28 0.73 -6.65
C ASP A 72 -17.38 1.73 -7.80
N VAL A 73 -16.54 1.55 -8.83
CA VAL A 73 -16.35 2.51 -9.94
C VAL A 73 -17.51 2.48 -10.93
N ALA A 74 -18.10 3.67 -11.16
CA ALA A 74 -19.19 3.85 -12.14
C ALA A 74 -18.71 4.39 -13.51
N ASP A 75 -17.58 5.09 -13.56
CA ASP A 75 -16.92 5.56 -14.77
C ASP A 75 -15.42 5.71 -14.54
N TYR A 76 -14.57 4.98 -15.27
CA TYR A 76 -13.12 5.01 -15.15
C TYR A 76 -12.44 6.20 -15.84
N ARG A 77 -13.19 6.99 -16.62
CA ARG A 77 -12.66 8.09 -17.45
C ARG A 77 -13.05 9.47 -16.96
N ASP A 78 -13.76 9.53 -15.85
CA ASP A 78 -14.14 10.80 -15.21
C ASP A 78 -13.84 10.78 -13.72
N ILE A 79 -13.64 11.95 -13.14
CA ILE A 79 -13.39 12.14 -11.72
C ILE A 79 -14.72 12.31 -10.97
N ASP A 80 -14.80 11.75 -9.75
CA ASP A 80 -15.96 11.98 -8.91
C ASP A 80 -16.08 13.46 -8.56
N PRO A 81 -17.28 14.07 -8.67
CA PRO A 81 -17.47 15.49 -8.34
C PRO A 81 -17.05 15.88 -6.92
N ALA A 82 -17.07 14.94 -5.97
CA ALA A 82 -16.57 15.15 -4.63
C ALA A 82 -15.05 15.35 -4.57
N PHE A 83 -14.32 14.93 -5.60
CA PHE A 83 -12.87 15.11 -5.69
C PHE A 83 -12.45 16.20 -6.67
N GLY A 84 -13.34 16.59 -7.59
CA GLY A 84 -13.07 17.60 -8.60
C GLY A 84 -13.41 17.16 -10.02
N THR A 85 -12.59 17.54 -10.98
CA THR A 85 -12.82 17.34 -12.41
C THR A 85 -11.64 16.63 -13.09
N LEU A 86 -11.88 16.05 -14.28
CA LEU A 86 -10.82 15.47 -15.10
C LEU A 86 -9.70 16.49 -15.42
N ALA A 87 -10.08 17.75 -15.67
CA ALA A 87 -9.08 18.82 -15.91
C ALA A 87 -8.19 19.07 -14.69
N GLU A 88 -8.73 19.00 -13.47
CA GLU A 88 -7.94 19.13 -12.24
C GLU A 88 -7.03 17.91 -12.00
N ALA A 89 -7.48 16.71 -12.39
CA ALA A 89 -6.62 15.53 -12.37
C ALA A 89 -5.45 15.66 -13.35
N GLU A 90 -5.69 16.18 -14.56
CA GLU A 90 -4.62 16.47 -15.53
C GLU A 90 -3.64 17.54 -15.01
N LEU A 91 -4.16 18.58 -14.33
CA LEU A 91 -3.31 19.58 -13.67
C LEU A 91 -2.48 18.96 -12.53
N LEU A 92 -3.08 18.11 -11.69
CA LEU A 92 -2.36 17.39 -10.64
C LEU A 92 -1.19 16.57 -11.21
N ILE A 93 -1.44 15.81 -12.29
CA ILE A 93 -0.41 15.00 -12.94
C ILE A 93 0.73 15.88 -13.46
N ALA A 94 0.41 17.03 -14.08
CA ALA A 94 1.39 17.97 -14.60
C ALA A 94 2.20 18.63 -13.49
N GLU A 95 1.55 19.08 -12.41
CA GLU A 95 2.21 19.73 -11.26
C GLU A 95 3.07 18.74 -10.47
N ALA A 96 2.61 17.50 -10.27
CA ALA A 96 3.40 16.43 -9.66
C ALA A 96 4.67 16.15 -10.47
N ARG A 97 4.53 16.03 -11.80
CA ARG A 97 5.67 15.83 -12.71
C ARG A 97 6.67 17.01 -12.65
N ALA A 98 6.21 18.24 -12.50
CA ALA A 98 7.07 19.42 -12.36
C ALA A 98 7.87 19.41 -11.03
N LEU A 99 7.44 18.61 -10.05
CA LEU A 99 8.12 18.35 -8.79
C LEU A 99 8.89 17.02 -8.77
N ASP A 100 9.12 16.40 -9.92
CA ASP A 100 9.75 15.08 -10.07
C ASP A 100 8.99 13.95 -9.35
N LEU A 101 7.68 14.08 -9.20
CA LEU A 101 6.79 13.07 -8.60
C LEU A 101 6.05 12.33 -9.72
N ALA A 102 6.26 11.03 -9.84
CA ALA A 102 5.46 10.17 -10.72
C ALA A 102 4.06 9.96 -10.13
N VAL A 103 3.03 9.84 -10.98
CA VAL A 103 1.66 9.55 -10.53
C VAL A 103 1.28 8.14 -10.94
N VAL A 104 0.85 7.34 -9.96
CA VAL A 104 0.27 6.00 -10.11
C VAL A 104 -1.19 6.10 -9.71
N VAL A 105 -2.10 5.64 -10.57
CA VAL A 105 -3.54 5.60 -10.26
C VAL A 105 -4.00 4.18 -10.04
N ASP A 106 -5.06 4.04 -9.26
CA ASP A 106 -5.69 2.74 -8.99
C ASP A 106 -6.67 2.39 -10.11
N ILE A 107 -6.78 1.14 -10.52
CA ILE A 107 -7.90 0.62 -11.30
C ILE A 107 -8.48 -0.61 -10.62
N VAL A 108 -9.80 -0.77 -10.71
CA VAL A 108 -10.56 -1.83 -10.05
C VAL A 108 -11.16 -2.76 -11.11
N PRO A 109 -10.39 -3.75 -11.61
CA PRO A 109 -10.83 -4.51 -12.77
C PRO A 109 -11.68 -5.75 -12.44
N ASN A 110 -11.76 -6.15 -11.16
CA ASN A 110 -12.54 -7.32 -10.79
C ASN A 110 -14.05 -7.09 -10.95
N HIS A 111 -14.53 -5.89 -10.64
CA HIS A 111 -15.94 -5.54 -10.58
C HIS A 111 -16.19 -4.08 -11.02
N LEU A 112 -17.46 -3.73 -11.17
CA LEU A 112 -17.93 -2.37 -11.43
C LEU A 112 -18.92 -1.96 -10.34
N SER A 113 -19.28 -0.67 -10.30
CA SER A 113 -20.45 -0.24 -9.53
C SER A 113 -21.76 -0.72 -10.16
N VAL A 114 -22.77 -1.00 -9.35
CA VAL A 114 -24.16 -1.17 -9.83
C VAL A 114 -24.68 0.07 -10.58
N ARG A 115 -24.01 1.23 -10.44
CA ARG A 115 -24.32 2.46 -11.18
C ARG A 115 -23.66 2.53 -12.55
N HIS A 116 -22.72 1.65 -12.86
CA HIS A 116 -22.06 1.62 -14.17
C HIS A 116 -23.08 1.33 -15.29
N PRO A 117 -22.99 2.02 -16.45
CA PRO A 117 -23.96 1.83 -17.56
C PRO A 117 -24.11 0.38 -18.00
N TRP A 118 -23.06 -0.42 -17.99
CA TRP A 118 -23.11 -1.83 -18.36
C TRP A 118 -23.98 -2.66 -17.43
N PHE A 119 -23.85 -2.48 -16.11
CA PHE A 119 -24.64 -3.25 -15.17
C PHE A 119 -26.11 -2.80 -15.16
N ARG A 120 -26.35 -1.50 -15.30
CA ARG A 120 -27.71 -0.98 -15.45
C ARG A 120 -28.40 -1.54 -16.70
N ALA A 121 -27.69 -1.64 -17.84
CA ALA A 121 -28.21 -2.28 -19.04
C ALA A 121 -28.48 -3.78 -18.81
N ALA A 122 -27.57 -4.49 -18.13
CA ALA A 122 -27.74 -5.90 -17.78
C ALA A 122 -28.97 -6.16 -16.89
N LEU A 123 -29.21 -5.27 -15.91
CA LEU A 123 -30.40 -5.38 -15.04
C LEU A 123 -31.72 -5.11 -15.82
N ALA A 124 -31.69 -4.20 -16.79
CA ALA A 124 -32.86 -3.87 -17.61
C ALA A 124 -33.17 -4.92 -18.70
N ALA A 125 -32.20 -5.75 -19.04
CA ALA A 125 -32.31 -6.75 -20.10
C ALA A 125 -32.83 -8.09 -19.54
N PRO A 126 -33.55 -8.88 -20.37
CA PRO A 126 -34.04 -10.19 -19.97
C PRO A 126 -32.88 -11.18 -19.70
N ALA A 127 -33.19 -12.26 -18.96
CA ALA A 127 -32.27 -13.36 -18.74
C ALA A 127 -31.69 -13.92 -20.04
N GLY A 128 -30.40 -14.22 -20.08
CA GLY A 128 -29.70 -14.75 -21.25
C GLY A 128 -29.43 -13.73 -22.36
N SER A 129 -29.61 -12.42 -22.10
CA SER A 129 -29.28 -11.35 -23.05
C SER A 129 -27.79 -11.05 -23.11
N PRO A 130 -27.28 -10.55 -24.26
CA PRO A 130 -25.85 -10.19 -24.39
C PRO A 130 -25.36 -9.10 -23.41
N GLU A 131 -26.25 -8.27 -22.88
CA GLU A 131 -25.94 -7.26 -21.86
C GLU A 131 -25.50 -7.90 -20.56
N ARG A 132 -26.04 -9.08 -20.21
CA ARG A 132 -25.70 -9.87 -19.03
C ARG A 132 -24.39 -10.63 -19.18
N ASP A 133 -23.94 -10.94 -20.40
CA ASP A 133 -22.75 -11.77 -20.66
C ASP A 133 -21.42 -11.14 -20.16
N ARG A 134 -21.43 -9.82 -19.86
CA ARG A 134 -20.25 -9.14 -19.27
C ARG A 134 -20.07 -9.43 -17.78
N PHE A 135 -21.07 -10.09 -17.17
CA PHE A 135 -21.14 -10.39 -15.74
C PHE A 135 -21.48 -11.86 -15.52
N HIS A 136 -21.35 -12.33 -14.31
CA HIS A 136 -21.73 -13.69 -13.94
C HIS A 136 -23.18 -13.72 -13.46
N PHE A 137 -24.16 -13.85 -14.38
CA PHE A 137 -25.56 -14.11 -14.05
C PHE A 137 -25.84 -15.61 -14.14
N ARG A 138 -26.55 -16.16 -13.15
CA ARG A 138 -26.91 -17.59 -13.10
C ARG A 138 -28.31 -17.76 -12.49
N PRO A 139 -29.08 -18.78 -12.93
CA PRO A 139 -30.30 -19.18 -12.22
C PRO A 139 -29.91 -19.67 -10.81
N GLY A 140 -30.80 -19.41 -9.85
CA GLY A 140 -30.62 -19.96 -8.51
C GLY A 140 -30.90 -21.46 -8.44
N ARG A 141 -30.53 -22.10 -7.34
CA ARG A 141 -30.87 -23.47 -6.99
C ARG A 141 -32.17 -23.51 -6.19
N GLY A 142 -32.75 -24.70 -6.00
CA GLY A 142 -34.06 -24.92 -5.39
C GLY A 142 -35.20 -24.90 -6.42
N GLU A 143 -36.42 -25.22 -5.96
CA GLU A 143 -37.57 -25.35 -6.87
C GLU A 143 -38.00 -24.02 -7.53
N SER A 144 -37.82 -22.90 -6.82
CA SER A 144 -38.12 -21.54 -7.28
C SER A 144 -36.87 -20.68 -7.48
N GLY A 145 -35.69 -21.30 -7.53
CA GLY A 145 -34.40 -20.59 -7.65
C GLY A 145 -34.07 -19.72 -6.43
N GLU A 146 -34.57 -20.06 -5.26
CA GLU A 146 -34.44 -19.28 -4.02
C GLU A 146 -33.07 -19.37 -3.36
N LEU A 147 -32.25 -20.35 -3.74
CA LEU A 147 -30.90 -20.53 -3.21
C LEU A 147 -29.87 -19.99 -4.21
N PRO A 148 -28.73 -19.45 -3.74
CA PRO A 148 -27.67 -18.97 -4.63
C PRO A 148 -27.10 -20.09 -5.52
N PRO A 149 -26.49 -19.73 -6.67
CA PRO A 149 -25.96 -20.71 -7.65
C PRO A 149 -24.90 -21.64 -7.08
N ASN A 150 -24.10 -21.18 -6.11
CA ASN A 150 -23.08 -21.97 -5.44
C ASN A 150 -22.86 -21.47 -3.99
N ASP A 151 -21.90 -22.06 -3.29
CA ASP A 151 -21.58 -21.78 -1.89
C ASP A 151 -20.56 -20.66 -1.68
N TRP A 152 -20.22 -19.87 -2.73
CA TRP A 152 -19.21 -18.82 -2.62
C TRP A 152 -19.64 -17.72 -1.64
N ARG A 153 -18.64 -17.22 -0.93
CA ARG A 153 -18.84 -16.16 0.07
C ARG A 153 -18.12 -14.90 -0.35
N SER A 154 -18.69 -13.77 0.03
CA SER A 154 -18.09 -12.46 -0.15
C SER A 154 -16.88 -12.30 0.79
N GLU A 155 -15.84 -11.63 0.31
CA GLU A 155 -14.66 -11.22 1.10
C GLU A 155 -15.05 -10.31 2.28
N PHE A 156 -16.17 -9.60 2.18
CA PHE A 156 -16.71 -8.75 3.24
C PHE A 156 -17.82 -9.44 4.06
N GLY A 157 -17.92 -10.75 3.97
CA GLY A 157 -18.88 -11.56 4.69
C GLY A 157 -20.23 -11.74 3.99
N GLY A 158 -20.96 -12.78 4.36
CA GLY A 158 -22.21 -13.16 3.73
C GLY A 158 -22.03 -13.90 2.39
N PRO A 159 -23.15 -14.17 1.65
CA PRO A 159 -23.06 -14.81 0.34
C PRO A 159 -22.44 -13.89 -0.71
N ALA A 160 -21.79 -14.50 -1.73
CA ALA A 160 -21.23 -13.77 -2.87
C ALA A 160 -22.25 -13.58 -4.02
N TRP A 161 -23.50 -13.83 -3.80
CA TRP A 161 -24.56 -13.76 -4.79
C TRP A 161 -25.73 -12.95 -4.30
N THR A 162 -26.28 -12.11 -5.18
CA THR A 162 -27.52 -11.36 -4.95
C THR A 162 -28.52 -11.64 -6.06
N ARG A 163 -29.78 -11.94 -5.67
CA ARG A 163 -30.86 -12.22 -6.61
C ARG A 163 -31.43 -10.91 -7.15
N THR A 164 -31.59 -10.84 -8.47
CA THR A 164 -32.24 -9.69 -9.13
C THR A 164 -33.77 -9.79 -9.00
N THR A 165 -34.42 -8.67 -9.28
CA THR A 165 -35.85 -8.61 -9.53
C THR A 165 -36.03 -8.21 -10.97
N ASP A 166 -36.75 -9.03 -11.74
CA ASP A 166 -37.03 -8.77 -13.16
C ASP A 166 -38.05 -7.63 -13.32
N ALA A 167 -38.19 -7.13 -14.54
CA ALA A 167 -39.06 -6.00 -14.87
C ALA A 167 -40.57 -6.22 -14.54
N ASP A 168 -41.02 -7.47 -14.46
CA ASP A 168 -42.37 -7.85 -14.04
C ASP A 168 -42.53 -8.01 -12.51
N GLY A 169 -41.48 -7.68 -11.72
CA GLY A 169 -41.47 -7.76 -10.27
C GLY A 169 -41.19 -9.16 -9.71
N LYS A 170 -40.93 -10.15 -10.57
CA LYS A 170 -40.58 -11.50 -10.13
C LYS A 170 -39.10 -11.65 -9.79
N PRO A 171 -38.75 -12.61 -8.91
CA PRO A 171 -37.37 -12.96 -8.66
C PRO A 171 -36.67 -13.46 -9.92
N GLY A 172 -35.59 -12.79 -10.33
CA GLY A 172 -34.78 -13.11 -11.50
C GLY A 172 -33.55 -13.98 -11.18
N GLU A 173 -32.57 -13.90 -12.06
CA GLU A 173 -31.28 -14.55 -11.89
C GLU A 173 -30.47 -13.93 -10.73
N TRP A 174 -29.43 -14.63 -10.30
CA TRP A 174 -28.46 -14.16 -9.33
C TRP A 174 -27.21 -13.64 -10.05
N TYR A 175 -26.65 -12.52 -9.58
CA TYR A 175 -25.35 -12.03 -10.04
C TYR A 175 -24.28 -12.21 -8.97
N LEU A 176 -23.06 -12.49 -9.42
CA LEU A 176 -21.88 -12.66 -8.56
C LEU A 176 -21.32 -11.29 -8.12
N HIS A 177 -20.94 -11.22 -6.85
CA HIS A 177 -20.13 -10.13 -6.29
C HIS A 177 -19.20 -10.68 -5.20
N LEU A 178 -17.91 -10.76 -5.44
CA LEU A 178 -16.97 -11.23 -4.42
C LEU A 178 -16.80 -10.24 -3.26
N PHE A 179 -17.22 -8.99 -3.44
CA PHE A 179 -17.23 -7.95 -2.40
C PHE A 179 -18.67 -7.62 -1.98
N THR A 180 -19.13 -6.39 -2.18
CA THR A 180 -20.50 -6.00 -1.81
C THR A 180 -21.49 -6.26 -2.96
N PRO A 181 -22.80 -6.33 -2.66
CA PRO A 181 -23.82 -6.34 -3.71
C PRO A 181 -23.76 -5.14 -4.68
N ASP A 182 -23.14 -4.03 -4.24
CA ASP A 182 -22.95 -2.83 -5.07
C ASP A 182 -21.79 -2.98 -6.07
N GLN A 183 -21.06 -4.09 -6.04
CA GLN A 183 -19.85 -4.35 -6.82
C GLN A 183 -19.96 -5.65 -7.64
N PRO A 184 -20.83 -5.71 -8.68
CA PRO A 184 -20.99 -6.90 -9.53
C PRO A 184 -19.70 -7.26 -10.26
N ASP A 185 -19.31 -8.55 -10.17
CA ASP A 185 -18.09 -9.08 -10.76
C ASP A 185 -18.20 -9.21 -12.29
N LEU A 186 -17.14 -8.81 -12.98
CA LEU A 186 -16.99 -8.90 -14.43
C LEU A 186 -16.58 -10.29 -14.88
N ASP A 187 -17.11 -10.72 -16.03
CA ASP A 187 -16.63 -11.93 -16.72
C ASP A 187 -15.43 -11.58 -17.64
N TRP A 188 -14.22 -11.88 -17.20
CA TRP A 188 -13.00 -11.64 -17.95
C TRP A 188 -12.78 -12.58 -19.14
N ASN A 189 -13.65 -13.57 -19.35
CA ASN A 189 -13.72 -14.33 -20.59
C ASN A 189 -14.38 -13.52 -21.72
N HIS A 190 -15.19 -12.51 -21.36
CA HIS A 190 -15.89 -11.68 -22.35
C HIS A 190 -14.92 -10.69 -23.03
N PRO A 191 -14.83 -10.67 -24.39
CA PRO A 191 -13.85 -9.84 -25.09
C PRO A 191 -14.05 -8.33 -24.89
N ALA A 192 -15.28 -7.85 -24.70
CA ALA A 192 -15.55 -6.44 -24.45
C ALA A 192 -15.01 -5.99 -23.08
N VAL A 193 -14.98 -6.86 -22.07
CA VAL A 193 -14.37 -6.55 -20.76
C VAL A 193 -12.86 -6.34 -20.92
N ARG A 194 -12.18 -7.23 -21.64
CA ARG A 194 -10.75 -7.10 -21.94
C ARG A 194 -10.44 -5.81 -22.70
N ALA A 195 -11.18 -5.54 -23.77
CA ALA A 195 -11.00 -4.35 -24.60
C ALA A 195 -11.25 -3.05 -23.82
N GLU A 196 -12.24 -3.04 -22.93
CA GLU A 196 -12.55 -1.89 -22.08
C GLU A 196 -11.38 -1.52 -21.18
N PHE A 197 -10.84 -2.48 -20.43
CA PHE A 197 -9.72 -2.20 -19.53
C PHE A 197 -8.42 -1.88 -20.28
N GLU A 198 -8.18 -2.44 -21.46
CA GLU A 198 -7.09 -2.00 -22.32
C GLU A 198 -7.26 -0.54 -22.75
N SER A 199 -8.49 -0.10 -23.02
CA SER A 199 -8.80 1.30 -23.35
C SER A 199 -8.67 2.22 -22.13
N VAL A 200 -9.07 1.77 -20.92
CA VAL A 200 -8.87 2.51 -19.66
C VAL A 200 -7.38 2.74 -19.36
N LEU A 201 -6.55 1.71 -19.54
CA LEU A 201 -5.09 1.84 -19.38
C LEU A 201 -4.52 2.93 -20.30
N ARG A 202 -4.88 2.89 -21.60
CA ARG A 202 -4.42 3.89 -22.58
C ARG A 202 -4.91 5.29 -22.22
N PHE A 203 -6.17 5.42 -21.80
CA PHE A 203 -6.75 6.70 -21.42
C PHE A 203 -5.92 7.42 -20.33
N TRP A 204 -5.46 6.69 -19.31
CA TRP A 204 -4.66 7.27 -18.24
C TRP A 204 -3.18 7.44 -18.61
N PHE A 205 -2.61 6.51 -19.35
CA PHE A 205 -1.22 6.63 -19.82
C PHE A 205 -1.05 7.80 -20.79
N ASP A 206 -2.03 8.04 -21.66
CA ASP A 206 -2.05 9.19 -22.59
C ASP A 206 -2.09 10.53 -21.86
N ARG A 207 -2.63 10.56 -20.63
CA ARG A 207 -2.66 11.73 -19.74
C ARG A 207 -1.42 11.89 -18.87
N GLY A 208 -0.42 11.04 -19.06
CA GLY A 208 0.87 11.16 -18.37
C GLY A 208 0.97 10.41 -17.03
N VAL A 209 -0.02 9.58 -16.68
CA VAL A 209 0.09 8.66 -15.54
C VAL A 209 1.26 7.72 -15.76
N ALA A 210 2.16 7.62 -14.77
CA ALA A 210 3.38 6.84 -14.86
C ALA A 210 3.18 5.36 -14.51
N GLY A 211 2.10 5.03 -13.82
CA GLY A 211 1.81 3.65 -13.42
C GLY A 211 0.36 3.42 -13.05
N ILE A 212 -0.01 2.16 -13.03
CA ILE A 212 -1.34 1.67 -12.62
C ILE A 212 -1.16 0.67 -11.49
N ARG A 213 -1.85 0.90 -10.37
CA ARG A 213 -2.07 -0.13 -9.35
C ARG A 213 -3.33 -0.90 -9.72
N VAL A 214 -3.24 -2.21 -9.74
CA VAL A 214 -4.33 -3.12 -10.11
C VAL A 214 -4.92 -3.69 -8.84
N ASP A 215 -6.14 -3.28 -8.54
CA ASP A 215 -6.93 -3.78 -7.42
C ASP A 215 -7.28 -5.26 -7.59
N SER A 216 -7.27 -6.02 -6.49
CA SER A 216 -7.70 -7.42 -6.45
C SER A 216 -7.13 -8.27 -7.58
N ALA A 217 -5.87 -8.07 -7.94
CA ALA A 217 -5.25 -8.57 -9.17
C ALA A 217 -5.24 -10.10 -9.31
N ASN A 218 -5.43 -10.85 -8.24
CA ASN A 218 -5.49 -12.31 -8.25
C ASN A 218 -6.92 -12.87 -8.34
N LEU A 219 -7.96 -12.02 -8.50
CA LEU A 219 -9.37 -12.43 -8.47
C LEU A 219 -10.12 -12.28 -9.80
N LEU A 220 -9.54 -11.67 -10.84
CA LEU A 220 -10.25 -11.31 -12.06
C LEU A 220 -10.88 -12.50 -12.80
N ALA A 221 -10.14 -13.60 -12.92
CA ALA A 221 -10.60 -14.78 -13.65
C ALA A 221 -11.39 -15.75 -12.75
N LYS A 222 -12.55 -16.21 -13.23
CA LYS A 222 -13.38 -17.20 -12.56
C LYS A 222 -13.49 -18.45 -13.43
N ASP A 223 -13.62 -19.62 -12.78
CA ASP A 223 -13.96 -20.85 -13.47
C ASP A 223 -15.34 -20.73 -14.11
N PRO A 224 -15.50 -20.93 -15.44
CA PRO A 224 -16.81 -20.81 -16.09
C PRO A 224 -17.89 -21.73 -15.53
N ALA A 225 -17.47 -22.88 -14.95
CA ALA A 225 -18.38 -23.84 -14.33
C ALA A 225 -18.93 -23.35 -12.98
N LEU A 226 -18.27 -22.37 -12.33
CA LEU A 226 -18.62 -21.80 -11.00
C LEU A 226 -18.93 -22.90 -9.96
N PRO A 227 -18.03 -23.88 -9.72
CA PRO A 227 -18.30 -25.03 -8.85
C PRO A 227 -18.49 -24.59 -7.41
N ASP A 228 -19.24 -25.37 -6.62
CA ASP A 228 -19.25 -25.21 -5.15
C ASP A 228 -17.82 -25.43 -4.60
N LEU A 229 -17.36 -24.53 -3.70
CA LEU A 229 -16.05 -24.67 -3.05
C LEU A 229 -15.93 -25.99 -2.29
N ALA A 230 -17.02 -26.44 -1.65
CA ALA A 230 -17.08 -27.71 -0.95
C ALA A 230 -16.82 -28.93 -1.84
N THR A 231 -16.98 -28.81 -3.17
CA THR A 231 -16.75 -29.89 -4.14
C THR A 231 -15.38 -29.84 -4.81
N VAL A 232 -14.62 -28.76 -4.62
CA VAL A 232 -13.27 -28.61 -5.19
C VAL A 232 -12.31 -29.58 -4.51
N ALA A 233 -11.68 -30.45 -5.29
CA ALA A 233 -10.74 -31.43 -4.76
C ALA A 233 -9.51 -30.75 -4.12
N SER A 234 -9.00 -31.33 -3.05
CA SER A 234 -7.76 -30.82 -2.42
C SER A 234 -6.61 -30.78 -3.41
N GLY A 235 -5.95 -29.64 -3.53
CA GLY A 235 -4.86 -29.41 -4.48
C GLY A 235 -5.30 -29.04 -5.91
N ALA A 236 -6.59 -29.01 -6.20
CA ALA A 236 -7.09 -28.45 -7.45
C ALA A 236 -6.97 -26.90 -7.46
N PRO A 237 -6.88 -26.25 -8.64
CA PRO A 237 -6.91 -24.80 -8.73
C PRO A 237 -8.17 -24.24 -8.09
N HIS A 238 -8.00 -23.13 -7.34
CA HIS A 238 -9.14 -22.42 -6.75
C HIS A 238 -10.03 -21.84 -7.88
N PRO A 239 -11.36 -21.88 -7.77
CA PRO A 239 -12.24 -21.49 -8.87
C PRO A 239 -12.24 -19.99 -9.18
N TYR A 240 -11.74 -19.11 -8.29
CA TYR A 240 -11.66 -17.67 -8.55
C TYR A 240 -10.43 -16.97 -7.96
N VAL A 241 -9.50 -17.69 -7.34
CA VAL A 241 -8.24 -17.13 -6.81
C VAL A 241 -7.06 -17.68 -7.58
N ASP A 242 -6.14 -16.82 -8.01
CA ASP A 242 -4.84 -17.19 -8.58
C ASP A 242 -4.95 -18.16 -9.80
N ARG A 243 -5.86 -17.86 -10.71
CA ARG A 243 -6.07 -18.70 -11.89
C ARG A 243 -5.06 -18.40 -12.99
N GLU A 244 -4.74 -19.43 -13.81
CA GLU A 244 -3.76 -19.30 -14.89
C GLU A 244 -4.19 -18.29 -15.98
N GLU A 245 -5.47 -18.12 -16.19
CA GLU A 245 -6.04 -17.19 -17.18
C GLU A 245 -5.70 -15.71 -16.90
N LEU A 246 -5.35 -15.38 -15.66
CA LEU A 246 -4.89 -14.04 -15.25
C LEU A 246 -3.62 -13.61 -15.98
N HIS A 247 -2.70 -14.55 -16.20
CA HIS A 247 -1.40 -14.26 -16.80
C HIS A 247 -1.53 -13.76 -18.25
N ASP A 248 -2.55 -14.18 -19.02
CA ASP A 248 -2.82 -13.65 -20.36
C ASP A 248 -3.30 -12.19 -20.33
N ILE A 249 -4.07 -11.83 -19.31
CA ILE A 249 -4.55 -10.45 -19.11
C ILE A 249 -3.33 -9.56 -18.85
N TYR A 250 -2.46 -9.95 -17.91
CA TYR A 250 -1.29 -9.13 -17.56
C TYR A 250 -0.26 -9.05 -18.67
N ARG A 251 -0.08 -10.08 -19.45
CA ARG A 251 0.75 -10.02 -20.67
C ARG A 251 0.20 -9.04 -21.71
N ALA A 252 -1.13 -8.99 -21.89
CA ALA A 252 -1.74 -8.00 -22.76
C ALA A 252 -1.52 -6.56 -22.25
N TRP A 253 -1.71 -6.33 -20.96
CA TRP A 253 -1.50 -5.03 -20.33
C TRP A 253 -0.02 -4.61 -20.34
N ARG A 254 0.90 -5.57 -20.14
CA ARG A 254 2.34 -5.30 -20.25
C ARG A 254 2.73 -4.82 -21.65
N ARG A 255 2.18 -5.41 -22.70
CA ARG A 255 2.39 -4.94 -24.07
C ARG A 255 1.90 -3.51 -24.28
N ILE A 256 0.77 -3.14 -23.67
CA ILE A 256 0.29 -1.76 -23.70
C ILE A 256 1.27 -0.83 -22.98
N ALA A 257 1.65 -1.15 -21.76
CA ALA A 257 2.62 -0.36 -21.00
C ALA A 257 3.94 -0.17 -21.76
N ALA A 258 4.45 -1.24 -22.38
CA ALA A 258 5.69 -1.22 -23.17
C ALA A 258 5.57 -0.48 -24.51
N SER A 259 4.38 -0.12 -24.97
CA SER A 259 4.19 0.66 -26.21
C SER A 259 4.40 2.16 -26.04
N TYR A 260 4.57 2.65 -24.81
CA TYR A 260 4.82 4.05 -24.51
C TYR A 260 6.31 4.36 -24.52
N PRO A 261 6.73 5.57 -24.97
CA PRO A 261 8.14 5.95 -24.97
C PRO A 261 8.72 6.13 -23.59
N ASP A 262 7.91 6.63 -22.65
CA ASP A 262 8.26 6.72 -21.23
C ASP A 262 7.81 5.44 -20.53
N GLU A 263 8.58 4.98 -19.56
CA GLU A 263 8.27 3.76 -18.82
C GLU A 263 6.93 3.86 -18.06
N ARG A 264 6.03 2.92 -18.31
CA ARG A 264 4.74 2.77 -17.62
C ARG A 264 4.78 1.52 -16.76
N VAL A 265 4.31 1.62 -15.52
CA VAL A 265 4.43 0.57 -14.51
C VAL A 265 3.07 -0.04 -14.16
N LEU A 266 3.02 -1.35 -14.02
CA LEU A 266 1.86 -2.09 -13.54
C LEU A 266 2.21 -2.73 -12.20
N ILE A 267 1.42 -2.44 -11.15
CA ILE A 267 1.65 -2.89 -9.77
C ILE A 267 0.42 -3.65 -9.32
N GLY A 268 0.57 -4.94 -8.99
CA GLY A 268 -0.54 -5.77 -8.56
C GLY A 268 -0.79 -5.73 -7.06
N GLU A 269 -2.05 -5.64 -6.67
CA GLU A 269 -2.47 -6.07 -5.35
C GLU A 269 -2.78 -7.55 -5.40
N ILE A 270 -1.91 -8.37 -4.79
CA ILE A 270 -1.97 -9.84 -4.92
C ILE A 270 -1.81 -10.47 -3.54
N TRP A 271 -2.90 -11.00 -3.00
CA TRP A 271 -2.97 -11.64 -1.69
C TRP A 271 -2.56 -13.12 -1.76
N ILE A 272 -1.31 -13.38 -2.18
CA ILE A 272 -0.72 -14.73 -2.26
C ILE A 272 0.48 -14.79 -1.32
N ARG A 273 0.47 -15.73 -0.37
CA ARG A 273 1.58 -15.93 0.58
C ARG A 273 2.73 -16.74 -0.03
N ASP A 274 2.45 -17.57 -1.03
CA ASP A 274 3.47 -18.37 -1.73
C ASP A 274 4.32 -17.48 -2.64
N ALA A 275 5.57 -17.27 -2.27
CA ALA A 275 6.50 -16.42 -3.00
C ALA A 275 6.80 -16.93 -4.42
N ALA A 276 6.79 -18.24 -4.67
CA ALA A 276 6.99 -18.80 -6.00
C ALA A 276 5.78 -18.57 -6.91
N ARG A 277 4.57 -18.63 -6.35
CA ARG A 277 3.34 -18.26 -7.08
C ARG A 277 3.32 -16.77 -7.38
N LEU A 278 3.63 -15.90 -6.40
CA LEU A 278 3.72 -14.45 -6.59
C LEU A 278 4.74 -14.09 -7.69
N ALA A 279 5.89 -14.78 -7.74
CA ALA A 279 6.91 -14.56 -8.77
C ALA A 279 6.40 -14.78 -10.21
N ARG A 280 5.33 -15.57 -10.40
CA ARG A 280 4.75 -15.80 -11.73
C ARG A 280 4.08 -14.55 -12.29
N TYR A 281 3.47 -13.72 -11.45
CA TYR A 281 2.88 -12.44 -11.84
C TYR A 281 3.93 -11.38 -12.20
N LEU A 282 5.17 -11.59 -11.74
CA LEU A 282 6.27 -10.64 -11.91
C LEU A 282 7.24 -11.03 -13.03
N ARG A 283 6.84 -11.92 -13.93
CA ARG A 283 7.63 -12.26 -15.12
C ARG A 283 7.89 -11.02 -15.96
N PRO A 284 8.98 -10.96 -16.75
CA PRO A 284 9.34 -9.78 -17.54
C PRO A 284 8.25 -9.27 -18.49
N ASP A 285 7.33 -10.15 -18.88
CA ASP A 285 6.21 -9.87 -19.79
C ASP A 285 4.86 -9.68 -19.05
N GLU A 286 4.85 -9.62 -17.72
CA GLU A 286 3.66 -9.44 -16.89
C GLU A 286 3.75 -8.18 -16.02
N LEU A 287 3.31 -8.19 -14.75
CA LEU A 287 3.36 -7.04 -13.85
C LEU A 287 4.81 -6.66 -13.52
N HIS A 288 5.04 -5.39 -13.22
CA HIS A 288 6.36 -4.90 -12.85
C HIS A 288 6.67 -5.15 -11.38
N ALA A 289 5.65 -5.02 -10.52
CA ALA A 289 5.75 -5.17 -9.08
C ALA A 289 4.42 -5.68 -8.51
N ALA A 290 4.45 -6.20 -7.29
CA ALA A 290 3.26 -6.54 -6.51
C ALA A 290 3.52 -6.24 -5.05
N PHE A 291 2.47 -5.89 -4.29
CA PHE A 291 2.59 -5.66 -2.86
C PHE A 291 2.97 -6.93 -2.11
N ASN A 292 3.85 -6.77 -1.14
CA ASN A 292 4.31 -7.86 -0.29
C ASN A 292 3.48 -7.94 1.00
N PHE A 293 2.33 -8.58 0.91
CA PHE A 293 1.46 -8.77 2.07
C PHE A 293 2.01 -9.74 3.12
N ALA A 294 2.94 -10.61 2.75
CA ALA A 294 3.66 -11.43 3.73
C ALA A 294 4.53 -10.56 4.65
N PHE A 295 5.20 -9.54 4.10
CA PHE A 295 5.97 -8.57 4.88
C PHE A 295 5.06 -7.67 5.72
N LEU A 296 3.98 -7.15 5.13
CA LEU A 296 2.98 -6.35 5.84
C LEU A 296 2.41 -7.11 7.04
N GLY A 297 2.06 -8.38 6.88
CA GLY A 297 1.49 -9.22 7.92
C GLY A 297 2.50 -9.78 8.94
N SER A 298 3.81 -9.56 8.73
CA SER A 298 4.84 -10.12 9.62
C SER A 298 4.77 -9.50 11.02
N PRO A 299 4.87 -10.32 12.08
CA PRO A 299 4.96 -9.84 13.43
C PRO A 299 6.30 -9.13 13.69
N TRP A 300 6.38 -8.33 14.76
CA TRP A 300 7.61 -7.70 15.22
C TRP A 300 8.52 -8.74 15.92
N GLU A 301 9.03 -9.68 15.15
CA GLU A 301 9.91 -10.79 15.57
C GLU A 301 11.05 -10.95 14.58
N ALA A 302 12.31 -10.96 15.05
CA ALA A 302 13.50 -10.99 14.19
C ALA A 302 13.50 -12.18 13.22
N ALA A 303 13.25 -13.39 13.74
CA ALA A 303 13.27 -14.62 12.93
C ALA A 303 12.21 -14.61 11.81
N ARG A 304 10.97 -14.23 12.15
CA ARG A 304 9.86 -14.17 11.19
C ARG A 304 10.07 -13.11 10.13
N MET A 305 10.56 -11.94 10.55
CA MET A 305 10.87 -10.83 9.64
C MET A 305 12.00 -11.24 8.67
N ARG A 306 13.06 -11.90 9.17
CA ARG A 306 14.16 -12.42 8.33
C ARG A 306 13.66 -13.44 7.31
N GLU A 307 12.89 -14.43 7.75
CA GLU A 307 12.29 -15.45 6.87
C GLU A 307 11.49 -14.80 5.72
N THR A 308 10.65 -13.82 6.05
CA THR A 308 9.84 -13.11 5.06
C THR A 308 10.67 -12.29 4.09
N ILE A 309 11.71 -11.60 4.58
CA ILE A 309 12.63 -10.84 3.73
C ILE A 309 13.37 -11.77 2.77
N ASP A 310 13.90 -12.89 3.25
CA ASP A 310 14.63 -13.87 2.44
C ASP A 310 13.74 -14.46 1.34
N ALA A 311 12.52 -14.88 1.68
CA ALA A 311 11.55 -15.40 0.72
C ALA A 311 11.20 -14.36 -0.36
N SER A 312 11.00 -13.10 0.04
CA SER A 312 10.65 -12.01 -0.87
C SER A 312 11.79 -11.67 -1.83
N LEU A 313 13.02 -11.63 -1.34
CA LEU A 313 14.21 -11.37 -2.16
C LEU A 313 14.49 -12.54 -3.13
N ALA A 314 14.26 -13.77 -2.69
CA ALA A 314 14.39 -14.96 -3.55
C ALA A 314 13.36 -14.94 -4.69
N ALA A 315 12.09 -14.62 -4.39
CA ALA A 315 11.03 -14.49 -5.40
C ALA A 315 11.34 -13.39 -6.41
N GLY A 316 11.77 -12.21 -5.94
CA GLY A 316 12.20 -11.11 -6.81
C GLY A 316 13.39 -11.49 -7.70
N GLY A 317 14.34 -12.28 -7.18
CA GLY A 317 15.45 -12.82 -7.94
C GLY A 317 15.02 -13.77 -9.08
N LEU A 318 14.03 -14.63 -8.82
CA LEU A 318 13.46 -15.54 -9.81
C LEU A 318 12.72 -14.81 -10.92
N ALA A 319 11.99 -13.74 -10.57
CA ALA A 319 11.19 -12.96 -11.51
C ALA A 319 11.99 -11.84 -12.21
N ALA A 320 13.23 -11.60 -11.82
CA ALA A 320 14.01 -10.39 -12.20
C ALA A 320 13.23 -9.09 -11.94
N ALA A 321 12.46 -9.04 -10.83
CA ALA A 321 11.66 -7.92 -10.38
C ALA A 321 12.10 -7.48 -8.97
N PRO A 322 11.91 -6.21 -8.57
CA PRO A 322 12.21 -5.79 -7.21
C PRO A 322 11.17 -6.36 -6.23
N ALA A 323 11.59 -6.60 -5.00
CA ALA A 323 10.63 -6.72 -3.91
C ALA A 323 9.95 -5.36 -3.66
N SER A 324 8.70 -5.38 -3.22
CA SER A 324 7.95 -4.19 -2.80
C SER A 324 7.66 -4.30 -1.31
N TRP A 325 8.04 -3.31 -0.54
CA TRP A 325 7.93 -3.33 0.92
C TRP A 325 6.83 -2.38 1.37
N VAL A 326 5.92 -2.86 2.18
CA VAL A 326 4.78 -2.10 2.69
C VAL A 326 4.50 -2.52 4.14
N LEU A 327 4.31 -1.55 5.03
CA LEU A 327 3.96 -1.77 6.44
C LEU A 327 2.47 -1.55 6.71
N CYS A 328 1.85 -0.66 5.95
CA CYS A 328 0.46 -0.25 6.14
C CYS A 328 -0.13 0.25 4.82
N ASN A 329 -1.46 0.21 4.69
CA ASN A 329 -2.24 0.84 3.63
C ASN A 329 -3.62 1.23 4.17
N HIS A 330 -4.53 1.66 3.29
CA HIS A 330 -5.89 2.09 3.65
C HIS A 330 -6.85 0.96 4.04
N ASP A 331 -6.39 -0.29 4.05
CA ASP A 331 -7.17 -1.48 4.42
C ASP A 331 -6.65 -2.19 5.69
N VAL A 332 -5.58 -1.67 6.28
CA VAL A 332 -4.85 -2.35 7.36
C VAL A 332 -4.70 -1.42 8.56
N THR A 333 -4.89 -1.98 9.76
CA THR A 333 -4.61 -1.27 11.02
C THR A 333 -3.24 -0.61 10.99
N ARG A 334 -3.18 0.68 11.33
CA ARG A 334 -1.95 1.49 11.29
C ARG A 334 -0.81 0.86 12.09
N THR A 335 0.39 0.93 11.56
CA THR A 335 1.60 0.26 12.07
C THR A 335 1.86 0.57 13.55
N VAL A 336 1.68 1.82 13.99
CA VAL A 336 1.87 2.23 15.39
C VAL A 336 0.94 1.44 16.31
N THR A 337 -0.34 1.34 15.99
CA THR A 337 -1.31 0.59 16.78
C THR A 337 -1.02 -0.90 16.75
N ARG A 338 -0.82 -1.47 15.57
CA ARG A 338 -0.55 -2.90 15.41
C ARG A 338 0.71 -3.34 16.16
N TYR A 339 1.80 -2.58 16.04
CA TYR A 339 3.06 -2.89 16.71
C TYR A 339 3.09 -2.53 18.21
N GLY A 340 2.08 -1.85 18.70
CA GLY A 340 1.86 -1.62 20.13
C GLY A 340 1.13 -2.75 20.85
N ARG A 341 0.64 -3.77 20.13
CA ARG A 341 -0.09 -4.91 20.67
C ARG A 341 0.82 -6.06 21.06
N ALA A 342 0.27 -7.03 21.83
CA ALA A 342 0.98 -8.26 22.18
C ALA A 342 1.19 -9.14 20.94
N ASP A 343 0.14 -9.36 20.14
CA ASP A 343 0.26 -9.93 18.79
C ASP A 343 0.37 -8.77 17.79
N THR A 344 1.50 -8.72 17.12
CA THR A 344 1.84 -7.67 16.15
C THR A 344 1.66 -8.12 14.70
N SER A 345 1.16 -9.34 14.47
CA SER A 345 0.80 -9.84 13.15
C SER A 345 -0.44 -9.15 12.59
N PHE A 346 -0.69 -9.32 11.31
CA PHE A 346 -1.94 -8.90 10.68
C PHE A 346 -2.58 -10.06 9.94
N ASP A 347 -3.86 -10.28 10.22
CA ASP A 347 -4.73 -11.17 9.48
C ASP A 347 -6.00 -10.42 9.10
N PHE A 348 -6.34 -10.41 7.81
CA PHE A 348 -7.53 -9.72 7.29
C PHE A 348 -8.84 -10.30 7.85
N ALA A 349 -8.85 -11.58 8.19
CA ALA A 349 -10.03 -12.25 8.77
C ALA A 349 -10.20 -11.97 10.28
N ALA A 350 -9.17 -11.45 10.94
CA ALA A 350 -9.22 -11.21 12.37
C ALA A 350 -9.86 -9.85 12.69
N VAL A 351 -10.84 -9.85 13.61
CA VAL A 351 -11.37 -8.61 14.18
C VAL A 351 -10.36 -8.04 15.17
N ALA A 352 -9.76 -6.91 14.82
CA ALA A 352 -8.66 -6.31 15.57
C ALA A 352 -9.07 -5.06 16.38
N ALA A 353 -10.31 -4.98 16.86
CA ALA A 353 -10.81 -3.84 17.65
C ALA A 353 -10.73 -4.11 19.16
N GLY A 354 -10.48 -3.05 19.93
CA GLY A 354 -10.50 -3.10 21.40
C GLY A 354 -9.37 -3.91 22.03
N ILE A 355 -8.33 -4.24 21.27
CA ILE A 355 -7.15 -4.94 21.78
C ILE A 355 -6.26 -3.97 22.56
N PRO A 356 -5.83 -4.30 23.79
CA PRO A 356 -4.92 -3.45 24.55
C PRO A 356 -3.67 -3.06 23.74
N THR A 357 -3.39 -1.77 23.64
CA THR A 357 -2.34 -1.22 22.80
C THR A 357 -1.44 -0.26 23.59
N ASP A 358 -0.14 -0.53 23.64
CA ASP A 358 0.89 0.42 24.12
C ASP A 358 1.37 1.27 22.94
N LEU A 359 0.79 2.46 22.77
CA LEU A 359 1.14 3.37 21.67
C LEU A 359 2.59 3.86 21.75
N ALA A 360 3.19 3.98 22.95
CA ALA A 360 4.58 4.40 23.09
C ALA A 360 5.53 3.31 22.57
N LEU A 361 5.27 2.05 22.92
CA LEU A 361 5.98 0.90 22.37
C LEU A 361 5.77 0.77 20.86
N GLY A 362 4.52 0.92 20.42
CA GLY A 362 4.15 0.87 19.00
C GLY A 362 4.87 1.93 18.17
N THR A 363 4.97 3.15 18.68
CA THR A 363 5.72 4.24 18.02
C THR A 363 7.19 3.91 17.87
N ARG A 364 7.86 3.39 18.92
CA ARG A 364 9.27 2.97 18.82
C ARG A 364 9.48 1.89 17.77
N ARG A 365 8.63 0.85 17.79
CA ARG A 365 8.70 -0.26 16.83
C ARG A 365 8.41 0.20 15.41
N ALA A 366 7.41 1.07 15.20
CA ALA A 366 7.08 1.62 13.89
C ALA A 366 8.23 2.46 13.30
N ARG A 367 8.88 3.30 14.12
CA ARG A 367 10.08 4.06 13.71
C ARG A 367 11.25 3.13 13.34
N ALA A 368 11.45 2.06 14.08
CA ALA A 368 12.49 1.05 13.77
C ALA A 368 12.13 0.27 12.49
N ALA A 369 10.86 -0.10 12.31
CA ALA A 369 10.37 -0.76 11.10
C ALA A 369 10.50 0.12 9.85
N ALA A 370 10.27 1.43 9.98
CA ALA A 370 10.49 2.38 8.89
C ALA A 370 11.95 2.38 8.41
N LEU A 371 12.93 2.43 9.33
CA LEU A 371 14.34 2.34 8.96
C LEU A 371 14.71 0.97 8.38
N LEU A 372 14.18 -0.13 8.92
CA LEU A 372 14.34 -1.47 8.33
C LEU A 372 13.86 -1.47 6.89
N THR A 373 12.59 -1.08 6.67
CA THR A 373 11.92 -1.13 5.37
C THR A 373 12.64 -0.25 4.33
N LEU A 374 12.98 0.98 4.70
CA LEU A 374 13.71 1.90 3.83
C LEU A 374 15.16 1.46 3.54
N ALA A 375 15.75 0.57 4.33
CA ALA A 375 17.09 0.01 4.06
C ALA A 375 17.07 -1.19 3.12
N LEU A 376 15.94 -1.87 2.94
CA LEU A 376 15.82 -3.06 2.09
C LEU A 376 15.96 -2.72 0.59
N PRO A 377 16.45 -3.66 -0.24
CA PRO A 377 16.49 -3.50 -1.70
C PRO A 377 15.09 -3.65 -2.30
N GLY A 378 14.75 -2.81 -3.25
CA GLY A 378 13.45 -2.80 -3.91
C GLY A 378 12.68 -1.49 -3.68
N SER A 379 11.40 -1.44 -4.02
CA SER A 379 10.53 -0.28 -3.81
C SER A 379 9.89 -0.30 -2.40
N VAL A 380 9.52 0.87 -1.90
CA VAL A 380 8.87 1.04 -0.59
C VAL A 380 7.58 1.82 -0.78
N TYR A 381 6.51 1.39 -0.13
CA TYR A 381 5.22 2.07 -0.14
C TYR A 381 4.91 2.58 1.26
N LEU A 382 4.62 3.88 1.35
CA LEU A 382 4.26 4.58 2.58
C LEU A 382 2.79 4.99 2.51
N TYR A 383 2.02 4.65 3.50
CA TYR A 383 0.63 5.11 3.59
C TYR A 383 0.56 6.48 4.25
N GLN A 384 -0.29 7.38 3.75
CA GLN A 384 -0.49 8.71 4.31
C GLN A 384 -0.69 8.70 5.84
N GLY A 385 0.10 9.53 6.54
CA GLY A 385 0.13 9.60 8.00
C GLY A 385 1.06 8.59 8.67
N GLU A 386 1.67 7.67 7.91
CA GLU A 386 2.72 6.79 8.43
C GLU A 386 3.96 7.60 8.84
N GLU A 387 4.31 8.60 8.03
CA GLU A 387 5.39 9.55 8.31
C GLU A 387 5.13 10.44 9.54
N LEU A 388 3.87 10.58 9.94
CA LEU A 388 3.47 11.29 11.15
C LEU A 388 3.39 10.38 12.38
N GLY A 389 3.52 9.07 12.19
CA GLY A 389 3.34 8.09 13.26
C GLY A 389 1.90 8.04 13.78
N LEU A 390 0.90 8.26 12.91
CA LEU A 390 -0.51 8.23 13.30
C LEU A 390 -0.91 6.85 13.80
N PRO A 391 -1.60 6.76 14.96
CA PRO A 391 -2.24 5.54 15.40
C PRO A 391 -3.58 5.31 14.69
N GLU A 392 -4.12 4.11 14.81
CA GLU A 392 -5.49 3.76 14.42
C GLU A 392 -6.50 4.52 15.28
N VAL A 393 -7.63 4.93 14.69
CA VAL A 393 -8.75 5.50 15.44
C VAL A 393 -9.79 4.40 15.65
N GLU A 394 -9.70 3.70 16.78
CA GLU A 394 -10.54 2.52 17.07
C GLU A 394 -11.92 2.88 17.63
N ASP A 395 -12.05 4.06 18.22
CA ASP A 395 -13.23 4.55 18.95
C ASP A 395 -14.18 5.41 18.10
N LEU A 396 -14.12 5.27 16.77
CA LEU A 396 -15.05 5.96 15.88
C LEU A 396 -16.51 5.64 16.27
N PRO A 397 -17.36 6.67 16.43
CA PRO A 397 -18.79 6.45 16.73
C PRO A 397 -19.44 5.60 15.63
N PRO A 398 -20.32 4.63 15.96
CA PRO A 398 -20.96 3.76 14.96
C PRO A 398 -21.66 4.53 13.82
N GLN A 399 -22.28 5.67 14.14
CA GLN A 399 -22.97 6.52 13.15
C GLN A 399 -22.00 7.24 12.18
N ALA A 400 -20.72 7.38 12.53
CA ALA A 400 -19.71 7.97 11.66
C ALA A 400 -19.12 6.96 10.69
N ARG A 401 -19.23 5.66 10.99
CA ARG A 401 -18.62 4.61 10.15
C ARG A 401 -19.26 4.54 8.77
N ARG A 402 -18.43 4.22 7.77
CA ARG A 402 -18.81 4.17 6.35
C ARG A 402 -18.38 2.87 5.66
N ASP A 403 -17.49 2.10 6.28
CA ASP A 403 -16.94 0.87 5.69
C ASP A 403 -18.04 -0.21 5.56
N PRO A 404 -18.22 -0.81 4.37
CA PRO A 404 -19.18 -1.89 4.16
C PRO A 404 -18.93 -3.12 5.04
N VAL A 405 -17.70 -3.40 5.44
CA VAL A 405 -17.36 -4.50 6.37
C VAL A 405 -18.09 -4.34 7.70
N HIS A 406 -18.17 -3.11 8.21
CA HIS A 406 -18.89 -2.80 9.45
C HIS A 406 -20.39 -3.14 9.33
N PHE A 407 -21.01 -2.71 8.23
CA PHE A 407 -22.45 -2.95 8.01
C PHE A 407 -22.77 -4.44 7.74
N ARG A 408 -21.94 -5.12 6.95
CA ARG A 408 -22.13 -6.53 6.60
C ARG A 408 -21.86 -7.48 7.77
N SER A 409 -21.01 -7.08 8.70
CA SER A 409 -20.80 -7.81 9.97
C SER A 409 -21.82 -7.45 11.06
N HIS A 410 -22.84 -6.66 10.75
CA HIS A 410 -23.81 -6.16 11.74
C HIS A 410 -23.15 -5.44 12.94
N GLY A 411 -22.01 -4.78 12.71
CA GLY A 411 -21.27 -4.05 13.71
C GLY A 411 -20.25 -4.87 14.52
N GLU A 412 -20.13 -6.18 14.27
CA GLU A 412 -19.15 -7.04 14.94
C GLU A 412 -17.72 -6.70 14.53
N ASN A 413 -17.50 -6.32 13.26
CA ASN A 413 -16.22 -5.83 12.76
C ASN A 413 -16.28 -4.30 12.58
N PRO A 414 -15.37 -3.53 13.17
CA PRO A 414 -15.35 -2.07 13.00
C PRO A 414 -15.06 -1.61 11.57
N GLY A 415 -14.57 -2.48 10.70
CA GLY A 415 -14.12 -2.15 9.36
C GLY A 415 -12.79 -1.38 9.37
N ARG A 416 -12.52 -0.68 8.25
CA ARG A 416 -11.25 -0.03 7.94
C ARG A 416 -11.25 1.49 8.16
N ASP A 417 -12.35 2.07 8.62
CA ASP A 417 -12.49 3.53 8.76
C ASP A 417 -11.44 4.15 9.70
N GLY A 418 -10.97 3.38 10.70
CA GLY A 418 -9.99 3.86 11.68
C GLY A 418 -8.65 4.26 11.10
N CYS A 419 -8.18 3.60 10.04
CA CYS A 419 -6.96 3.99 9.33
C CYS A 419 -7.20 5.08 8.26
N ARG A 420 -8.48 5.41 7.97
CA ARG A 420 -8.89 6.34 6.91
C ARG A 420 -9.27 7.73 7.43
N VAL A 421 -9.15 7.99 8.73
CA VAL A 421 -9.45 9.31 9.33
C VAL A 421 -8.58 10.39 8.67
N PRO A 422 -9.15 11.56 8.32
CA PRO A 422 -8.46 12.67 7.66
C PRO A 422 -7.17 13.12 8.33
N LEU A 423 -6.15 13.47 7.51
CA LEU A 423 -4.82 13.86 7.99
C LEU A 423 -4.84 15.18 8.76
N PRO A 424 -4.06 15.31 9.85
CA PRO A 424 -3.85 16.55 10.56
C PRO A 424 -2.67 17.34 9.96
N TRP A 425 -2.93 18.53 9.43
CA TRP A 425 -1.90 19.39 8.84
C TRP A 425 -1.38 20.46 9.79
N SER A 426 -2.28 21.13 10.53
CA SER A 426 -1.91 22.28 11.37
C SER A 426 -2.97 22.57 12.43
N GLY A 427 -2.61 23.40 13.44
CA GLY A 427 -3.54 23.86 14.46
C GLY A 427 -3.66 22.92 15.66
N GLN A 428 -4.53 23.31 16.62
CA GLN A 428 -4.62 22.69 17.94
C GLN A 428 -5.94 21.92 18.17
N ALA A 429 -6.86 21.96 17.21
CA ALA A 429 -8.18 21.32 17.29
C ALA A 429 -8.66 20.90 15.90
N PRO A 430 -9.57 19.92 15.79
CA PRO A 430 -10.21 19.57 14.52
C PRO A 430 -10.80 20.84 13.80
N PRO A 431 -10.68 20.91 12.49
CA PRO A 431 -10.23 19.89 11.54
C PRO A 431 -8.70 19.77 11.36
N PHE A 432 -7.89 20.30 12.26
CA PHE A 432 -6.42 20.27 12.22
C PHE A 432 -5.84 20.67 10.84
N GLY A 433 -6.40 21.68 10.18
CA GLY A 433 -5.97 22.15 8.87
C GLY A 433 -6.20 21.14 7.72
N PHE A 434 -6.99 20.10 7.93
CA PHE A 434 -7.46 19.22 6.86
C PHE A 434 -8.26 20.00 5.83
N GLY A 435 -9.20 20.82 6.26
CA GLY A 435 -9.95 21.81 5.48
C GLY A 435 -9.92 23.19 6.11
N PRO A 436 -10.59 24.18 5.54
CA PRO A 436 -10.77 25.50 6.12
C PRO A 436 -11.33 25.46 7.55
N PRO A 437 -11.13 26.53 8.37
CA PRO A 437 -11.71 26.57 9.71
C PRO A 437 -13.23 26.38 9.70
N GLY A 438 -13.73 25.48 10.54
CA GLY A 438 -15.15 25.15 10.64
C GLY A 438 -15.61 23.97 9.77
N THR A 439 -14.75 23.43 8.91
CA THR A 439 -15.01 22.19 8.17
C THR A 439 -15.31 21.05 9.14
N LEU A 440 -16.29 20.23 8.82
CA LEU A 440 -16.58 18.96 9.49
C LEU A 440 -16.08 17.81 8.64
N PRO A 441 -14.94 17.18 8.98
CA PRO A 441 -14.41 16.08 8.19
C PRO A 441 -15.37 14.89 8.13
N TRP A 442 -15.40 14.17 7.00
CA TRP A 442 -16.28 13.02 6.76
C TRP A 442 -16.13 11.88 7.79
N LEU A 443 -14.95 11.76 8.41
CA LEU A 443 -14.71 11.00 9.63
C LEU A 443 -14.14 11.93 10.71
N PRO A 444 -14.62 11.82 11.96
CA PRO A 444 -14.16 12.68 13.03
C PRO A 444 -12.70 12.40 13.41
N GLN A 445 -11.91 13.46 13.51
CA GLN A 445 -10.53 13.38 14.01
C GLN A 445 -10.53 13.40 15.55
N PRO A 446 -9.66 12.58 16.21
CA PRO A 446 -9.48 12.64 17.66
C PRO A 446 -8.98 14.01 18.13
N GLY A 447 -9.58 14.56 19.18
CA GLY A 447 -9.24 15.89 19.70
C GLY A 447 -7.82 16.06 20.23
N ASN A 448 -7.09 14.96 20.45
CA ASN A 448 -5.72 14.94 20.94
C ASN A 448 -4.66 14.85 19.81
N TRP A 449 -5.02 15.08 18.54
CA TRP A 449 -4.12 14.94 17.41
C TRP A 449 -3.22 16.15 17.13
N ALA A 450 -3.27 17.21 17.93
CA ALA A 450 -2.38 18.38 17.76
C ALA A 450 -0.88 18.02 17.65
N PRO A 451 -0.32 17.07 18.44
CA PRO A 451 1.09 16.68 18.30
C PRO A 451 1.42 15.90 17.01
N TYR A 452 0.40 15.38 16.34
CA TYR A 452 0.57 14.63 15.08
C TYR A 452 0.44 15.52 13.85
N THR A 453 0.11 16.82 13.99
CA THR A 453 0.02 17.73 12.84
C THR A 453 1.38 17.87 12.16
N VAL A 454 1.36 18.02 10.84
CA VAL A 454 2.60 18.30 10.06
C VAL A 454 3.31 19.54 10.64
N GLU A 455 2.57 20.60 10.96
CA GLU A 455 3.10 21.84 11.57
C GLU A 455 3.86 21.56 12.88
N ALA A 456 3.28 20.79 13.80
CA ALA A 456 3.92 20.46 15.07
C ALA A 456 5.18 19.60 14.87
N GLN A 457 5.13 18.64 13.94
CA GLN A 457 6.25 17.76 13.67
C GLN A 457 7.38 18.41 12.86
N GLU A 458 7.08 19.40 12.03
CA GLU A 458 8.10 20.21 11.38
C GLU A 458 8.92 21.04 12.39
N ALA A 459 8.28 21.46 13.47
CA ALA A 459 8.94 22.17 14.56
C ALA A 459 9.81 21.28 15.49
N ASP A 460 9.62 19.94 15.45
CA ASP A 460 10.36 18.98 16.30
C ASP A 460 11.31 18.13 15.46
N PRO A 461 12.64 18.37 15.50
CA PRO A 461 13.62 17.57 14.75
C PRO A 461 13.69 16.08 15.16
N ALA A 462 13.10 15.69 16.29
CA ALA A 462 13.02 14.31 16.76
C ALA A 462 11.75 13.58 16.30
N SER A 463 10.83 14.29 15.63
CA SER A 463 9.56 13.75 15.17
C SER A 463 9.69 12.59 14.16
N PRO A 464 8.66 11.75 14.03
CA PRO A 464 8.58 10.78 12.94
C PRO A 464 8.75 11.40 11.55
N LEU A 465 8.15 12.56 11.28
CA LEU A 465 8.28 13.24 9.99
C LEU A 465 9.74 13.52 9.61
N TRP A 466 10.55 14.03 10.53
CA TRP A 466 11.96 14.26 10.29
C TRP A 466 12.77 12.97 10.15
N LEU A 467 12.38 11.90 10.86
CA LEU A 467 12.97 10.58 10.66
C LEU A 467 12.77 10.09 9.22
N TYR A 468 11.54 10.17 8.71
CA TYR A 468 11.22 9.76 7.34
C TYR A 468 11.91 10.65 6.30
N ARG A 469 11.86 11.98 6.43
CA ARG A 469 12.57 12.91 5.52
C ARG A 469 14.05 12.60 5.42
N ARG A 470 14.71 12.38 6.56
CA ARG A 470 16.15 12.06 6.61
C ARG A 470 16.45 10.68 6.03
N ALA A 471 15.66 9.67 6.37
CA ALA A 471 15.85 8.32 5.86
C ALA A 471 15.63 8.23 4.34
N VAL A 472 14.56 8.83 3.82
CA VAL A 472 14.28 8.90 2.38
C VAL A 472 15.37 9.71 1.66
N GLY A 473 15.80 10.84 2.21
CA GLY A 473 16.90 11.64 1.65
C GLY A 473 18.22 10.85 1.58
N LEU A 474 18.59 10.11 2.62
CA LEU A 474 19.74 9.21 2.61
C LEU A 474 19.58 8.08 1.57
N ARG A 475 18.39 7.48 1.49
CA ARG A 475 18.10 6.43 0.50
C ARG A 475 18.28 6.93 -0.93
N ARG A 476 17.89 8.16 -1.24
CA ARG A 476 18.07 8.77 -2.58
C ARG A 476 19.53 9.12 -2.87
N SER A 477 20.26 9.60 -1.87
CA SER A 477 21.62 10.13 -2.06
C SER A 477 22.72 9.06 -2.05
N LEU A 478 22.57 7.99 -1.27
CA LEU A 478 23.60 6.97 -1.11
C LEU A 478 23.51 5.89 -2.21
N ALA A 479 24.58 5.72 -2.98
CA ALA A 479 24.69 4.69 -4.02
C ALA A 479 24.45 3.27 -3.49
N ALA A 480 24.74 3.02 -2.21
CA ALA A 480 24.52 1.76 -1.53
C ALA A 480 23.06 1.25 -1.67
N PHE A 481 22.08 2.15 -1.72
CA PHE A 481 20.67 1.75 -1.86
C PHE A 481 20.28 1.37 -3.29
N ARG A 482 20.99 1.87 -4.31
CA ARG A 482 20.73 1.55 -5.72
C ARG A 482 21.50 0.31 -6.16
N ASP A 483 22.80 0.26 -5.88
CA ASP A 483 23.71 -0.72 -6.47
C ASP A 483 24.34 -1.67 -5.43
N GLY A 484 24.18 -1.38 -4.13
CA GLY A 484 24.76 -2.17 -3.05
C GLY A 484 24.11 -3.55 -2.93
N ALA A 485 24.94 -4.59 -3.02
CA ALA A 485 24.50 -5.97 -2.77
C ALA A 485 23.96 -6.10 -1.35
N PHE A 486 22.87 -6.84 -1.20
CA PHE A 486 22.31 -7.19 0.10
C PHE A 486 23.04 -8.42 0.68
N ARG A 487 23.45 -8.34 1.94
CA ARG A 487 24.05 -9.46 2.67
C ARG A 487 23.71 -9.36 4.15
N TRP A 488 23.22 -10.46 4.73
CA TRP A 488 23.07 -10.57 6.17
C TRP A 488 24.41 -10.50 6.89
N VAL A 489 24.38 -10.01 8.13
CA VAL A 489 25.47 -10.01 9.09
C VAL A 489 24.97 -10.69 10.36
N GLU A 490 25.74 -11.60 10.93
CA GLU A 490 25.40 -12.25 12.19
C GLU A 490 25.40 -11.23 13.34
N ALA A 491 24.30 -11.17 14.10
CA ALA A 491 24.10 -10.16 15.12
C ALA A 491 23.35 -10.63 16.39
N GLY A 492 23.08 -11.93 16.52
CA GLY A 492 22.33 -12.50 17.63
C GLY A 492 20.86 -12.74 17.30
N GLU A 493 20.15 -13.43 18.19
CA GLU A 493 18.84 -14.04 17.97
C GLU A 493 17.72 -13.00 17.74
N ASP A 494 17.74 -11.90 18.50
CA ASP A 494 16.73 -10.83 18.43
C ASP A 494 17.22 -9.58 17.66
N VAL A 495 18.29 -9.70 16.88
CA VAL A 495 18.87 -8.59 16.14
C VAL A 495 18.99 -8.95 14.66
N LEU A 496 18.43 -8.15 13.78
CA LEU A 496 18.71 -8.24 12.37
C LEU A 496 19.78 -7.23 11.98
N ALA A 497 20.81 -7.70 11.30
CA ALA A 497 21.82 -6.84 10.71
C ALA A 497 22.10 -7.24 9.26
N PHE A 498 22.20 -6.27 8.37
CA PHE A 498 22.54 -6.52 6.96
C PHE A 498 23.29 -5.34 6.34
N ARG A 499 24.11 -5.64 5.35
CA ARG A 499 24.82 -4.64 4.56
C ARG A 499 24.13 -4.36 3.22
N ARG A 500 24.26 -3.13 2.78
CA ARG A 500 24.03 -2.70 1.41
C ARG A 500 25.38 -2.27 0.81
N GLY A 501 26.00 -3.17 0.05
CA GLY A 501 27.42 -3.05 -0.30
C GLY A 501 28.32 -2.99 0.94
N ASP A 502 29.44 -2.27 0.82
CA ASP A 502 30.36 -2.06 1.94
C ASP A 502 30.11 -0.73 2.68
N ALA A 503 29.32 0.15 2.10
CA ALA A 503 29.11 1.51 2.60
C ALA A 503 28.02 1.65 3.66
N LEU A 504 27.07 0.71 3.76
CA LEU A 504 25.93 0.80 4.67
C LEU A 504 25.73 -0.49 5.45
N LEU A 505 25.56 -0.36 6.76
CA LEU A 505 25.12 -1.43 7.66
C LEU A 505 23.82 -0.96 8.35
N CYS A 506 22.75 -1.71 8.19
CA CYS A 506 21.50 -1.55 8.93
C CYS A 506 21.50 -2.55 10.10
N VAL A 507 21.19 -2.09 11.31
CA VAL A 507 21.02 -2.93 12.50
C VAL A 507 19.66 -2.62 13.12
N VAL A 508 18.89 -3.66 13.42
CA VAL A 508 17.55 -3.56 14.02
C VAL A 508 17.48 -4.44 15.26
N ASN A 509 17.21 -3.84 16.39
CA ASN A 509 17.04 -4.52 17.66
C ASN A 509 15.54 -4.79 17.92
N PHE A 510 15.13 -6.04 17.88
CA PHE A 510 13.77 -6.48 18.17
C PHE A 510 13.52 -6.75 19.65
N SER A 511 14.61 -6.83 20.45
CA SER A 511 14.51 -7.16 21.87
C SER A 511 14.06 -5.97 22.73
N GLY A 512 13.55 -6.27 23.93
CA GLY A 512 13.18 -5.28 24.95
C GLY A 512 14.36 -4.70 25.75
N ARG A 513 15.62 -4.93 25.30
CA ARG A 513 16.85 -4.46 25.99
C ARG A 513 17.82 -3.81 25.00
N PRO A 514 18.68 -2.89 25.44
CA PRO A 514 19.74 -2.35 24.59
C PRO A 514 20.72 -3.44 24.15
N VAL A 515 21.27 -3.30 22.93
CA VAL A 515 22.30 -4.19 22.37
C VAL A 515 23.53 -3.39 21.95
N PRO A 516 24.76 -3.96 22.00
CA PRO A 516 25.95 -3.24 21.57
C PRO A 516 25.92 -2.97 20.06
N LEU A 517 26.42 -1.80 19.66
CA LEU A 517 26.69 -1.47 18.27
C LEU A 517 28.06 -2.01 17.84
N PRO A 518 28.21 -2.43 16.57
CA PRO A 518 29.49 -2.87 16.05
C PRO A 518 30.48 -1.72 16.00
N ALA A 519 31.68 -1.95 16.53
CA ALA A 519 32.77 -0.97 16.54
C ALA A 519 33.20 -0.56 15.11
N GLY A 520 33.87 0.60 15.00
CA GLY A 520 34.41 1.08 13.72
C GLY A 520 33.33 1.59 12.74
N HIS A 521 32.18 1.99 13.25
CA HIS A 521 31.09 2.56 12.45
C HIS A 521 30.64 3.91 13.04
N THR A 522 30.13 4.77 12.16
CA THR A 522 29.51 6.06 12.49
C THR A 522 28.01 5.98 12.20
N VAL A 523 27.18 6.51 13.11
CA VAL A 523 25.74 6.57 12.95
C VAL A 523 25.36 7.59 11.88
N LEU A 524 24.63 7.16 10.86
CA LEU A 524 24.00 8.03 9.85
C LEU A 524 22.63 8.51 10.32
N ILE A 525 21.81 7.57 10.79
CA ILE A 525 20.47 7.83 11.32
C ILE A 525 20.10 6.73 12.31
N SER A 526 19.36 7.10 13.36
CA SER A 526 18.80 6.16 14.34
C SER A 526 17.32 6.45 14.56
N SER A 527 16.51 5.42 14.78
CA SER A 527 15.08 5.55 15.09
C SER A 527 14.82 6.09 16.50
N GLU A 528 15.79 5.88 17.41
CA GLU A 528 15.77 6.38 18.79
C GLU A 528 17.10 7.07 19.09
N PRO A 529 17.16 7.97 20.08
CA PRO A 529 18.42 8.55 20.49
C PRO A 529 19.44 7.46 20.84
N SER A 530 20.61 7.51 20.21
CA SER A 530 21.70 6.55 20.48
C SER A 530 22.53 7.01 21.68
N GLY A 531 22.66 6.16 22.67
CA GLY A 531 23.50 6.37 23.87
C GLY A 531 24.88 5.77 23.68
N GLY A 532 25.77 6.41 22.89
CA GLY A 532 27.15 5.92 22.69
C GLY A 532 27.22 4.62 21.88
N ASP A 533 27.77 3.54 22.45
CA ASP A 533 28.05 2.28 21.77
C ASP A 533 26.89 1.27 21.84
N THR A 534 25.65 1.70 22.12
CA THR A 534 24.48 0.82 22.23
C THR A 534 23.30 1.31 21.39
N LEU A 535 22.54 0.35 20.85
CA LEU A 535 21.26 0.56 20.21
C LEU A 535 20.14 0.26 21.21
N ALA A 536 19.23 1.19 21.40
CA ALA A 536 18.12 1.05 22.33
C ALA A 536 17.21 -0.16 22.01
N ALA A 537 16.38 -0.57 22.99
CA ALA A 537 15.34 -1.58 22.79
C ALA A 537 14.36 -1.15 21.69
N HIS A 538 13.96 -2.08 20.84
CA HIS A 538 13.02 -1.85 19.73
C HIS A 538 13.42 -0.67 18.83
N ALA A 539 14.71 -0.56 18.50
CA ALA A 539 15.26 0.52 17.69
C ALA A 539 16.02 0.00 16.47
N ALA A 540 16.19 0.86 15.49
CA ALA A 540 17.00 0.60 14.30
C ALA A 540 18.00 1.73 14.04
N VAL A 541 19.12 1.39 13.39
CA VAL A 541 20.17 2.34 13.05
C VAL A 541 20.79 2.01 11.69
N TRP A 542 21.15 3.04 10.95
CA TRP A 542 22.01 2.92 9.78
C TRP A 542 23.41 3.44 10.11
N LEU A 543 24.39 2.66 9.77
CA LEU A 543 25.79 2.86 10.08
C LEU A 543 26.63 2.91 8.80
N THR A 544 27.65 3.73 8.79
CA THR A 544 28.70 3.74 7.76
C THR A 544 30.04 3.40 8.40
N PRO A 545 31.00 2.77 7.68
CA PRO A 545 32.34 2.59 8.20
C PRO A 545 32.94 3.93 8.63
N SER A 546 33.52 3.95 9.84
CA SER A 546 34.25 5.13 10.27
C SER A 546 35.49 5.33 9.38
N PRO A 547 35.87 6.57 9.07
CA PRO A 547 37.11 6.83 8.36
C PRO A 547 38.27 6.23 9.17
N PRO A 548 39.31 5.68 8.52
CA PRO A 548 40.50 5.19 9.24
C PRO A 548 41.04 6.31 10.13
N ALA A 549 41.35 5.95 11.38
CA ALA A 549 42.01 6.89 12.29
C ALA A 549 43.26 7.44 11.58
N GLY A 550 43.25 8.72 11.26
CA GLY A 550 44.41 9.38 10.67
C GLY A 550 45.62 9.13 11.57
N PRO A 551 46.88 9.09 11.04
CA PRO A 551 48.08 8.90 11.84
C PRO A 551 48.03 9.92 12.95
N GLY A 552 47.99 9.42 14.19
CA GLY A 552 47.89 10.24 15.41
C GLY A 552 48.97 11.33 15.36
N ARG A 553 48.59 12.59 15.46
CA ARG A 553 49.55 13.65 15.75
C ARG A 553 50.30 13.20 16.99
N PRO A 554 51.65 13.14 16.96
CA PRO A 554 52.42 12.84 18.16
C PRO A 554 52.03 13.86 19.23
N ARG A 555 51.64 13.38 20.40
CA ARG A 555 51.45 14.24 21.56
C ARG A 555 52.73 14.98 21.77
N GLY A 556 52.72 16.28 21.50
CA GLY A 556 53.86 17.14 21.79
C GLY A 556 54.20 17.03 23.27
N ASN A 557 55.41 16.58 23.54
CA ASN A 557 56.01 16.55 24.84
C ASN A 557 56.16 18.01 25.30
N THR A 558 55.26 18.51 26.13
CA THR A 558 55.46 19.79 26.81
C THR A 558 56.44 19.54 27.97
N SER A 559 57.71 19.74 27.69
CA SER A 559 58.68 19.95 28.70
C SER A 559 58.32 21.22 29.48
N THR A 560 58.04 21.04 30.75
CA THR A 560 58.08 22.11 31.77
C THR A 560 59.50 22.58 31.91
N ASP A 561 59.78 23.84 31.60
CA ASP A 561 60.89 24.59 32.24
C ASP A 561 60.62 26.10 32.12
N GLY A 562 60.72 26.75 33.33
CA GLY A 562 61.24 28.08 33.49
C GLY A 562 60.27 29.26 33.46
N ASN A 563 59.75 29.62 34.62
CA ASN A 563 59.49 30.99 35.10
C ASN A 563 60.76 31.89 34.97
N PRO A 564 60.75 33.24 35.06
CA PRO A 564 59.71 34.24 35.41
C PRO A 564 59.79 35.54 34.57
N TRP A 565 58.72 36.32 34.52
CA TRP A 565 58.53 37.73 34.91
C TRP A 565 57.14 38.17 34.59
#